data_4abc0eebefc425960902980b2eaf36a3
#
_entry.id   4abc0eebefc425960902980b2eaf36a3
#
_cell.length_a   1.000
_cell.length_b   1.000
_cell.length_c   1.000
_cell.angle_alpha   90.00
_cell.angle_beta   90.00
_cell.angle_gamma   90.00
#
_symmetry.space_group_name_H-M   'P 1'
#
loop_
_entity.id
_entity.type
_entity.pdbx_description
1 polymer ?
#
loop_
_entity_poly.entity_id
_entity_poly.type
_entity_poly.pdbx_seq_one_letter_code
_entity_poly.pdbx_strand_id
1 'polypeptide(L)'
;DDDEYAMNEYIGAPPTEEMIEETERELGYKLPESYIWLMKQHNGGIPFNVCFPCDEPTSWADDHVAITGIMGVDKDKIYSLCGQLGSRFMIEEWGYPDIGVAICDCPSVGHDMIFLDYRECGPQGEPKVVHVDQEDDYYVTFLADNFEEFIRGLVNEEVFDTSEEDERMELEKVRNAAFSPLLSDLCAKCDHPVDTERWIRKISEEIVTDKGFFALHADERSYLLYDIQLWLYTNVYPDTTEEDYLSAYKK
;
A
#
# COMPACT_ATOMS: atom_id res chain seq x y z
N ASP A 1 -6.26 -14.08 10.43
CA ASP A 1 -6.15 -13.72 11.84
C ASP A 1 -7.55 -13.45 12.41
N ASP A 2 -7.85 -14.00 13.59
CA ASP A 2 -9.16 -13.88 14.24
C ASP A 2 -9.07 -12.87 15.39
N ASP A 3 -8.47 -11.72 15.14
CA ASP A 3 -8.39 -10.64 16.11
C ASP A 3 -9.76 -9.95 16.32
N GLU A 4 -9.84 -9.02 17.27
CA GLU A 4 -11.08 -8.32 17.61
C GLU A 4 -11.66 -7.54 16.42
N TYR A 5 -10.81 -6.97 15.57
CA TYR A 5 -11.24 -6.24 14.39
C TYR A 5 -11.81 -7.20 13.33
N ALA A 6 -11.09 -8.27 12.98
CA ALA A 6 -11.57 -9.27 12.04
C ALA A 6 -12.89 -9.90 12.49
N MET A 7 -13.02 -10.25 13.77
CA MET A 7 -14.22 -10.80 14.36
C MET A 7 -15.41 -9.84 14.30
N ASN A 8 -15.20 -8.55 14.46
CA ASN A 8 -16.28 -7.57 14.44
C ASN A 8 -16.72 -7.22 13.02
N GLU A 9 -15.76 -7.04 12.11
CA GLU A 9 -16.00 -6.40 10.83
C GLU A 9 -16.20 -7.39 9.67
N TYR A 10 -15.55 -8.58 9.73
CA TYR A 10 -15.53 -9.55 8.62
C TYR A 10 -16.16 -10.90 8.97
N ILE A 11 -15.80 -11.49 10.13
CA ILE A 11 -16.07 -12.88 10.42
C ILE A 11 -17.50 -13.06 10.88
N GLY A 12 -18.31 -13.70 10.03
CA GLY A 12 -19.68 -14.04 10.30
C GLY A 12 -19.88 -15.43 10.89
N ALA A 13 -21.12 -15.73 11.28
CA ALA A 13 -21.51 -17.08 11.65
C ALA A 13 -21.33 -18.06 10.48
N PRO A 14 -21.11 -19.37 10.74
CA PRO A 14 -21.06 -20.36 9.66
C PRO A 14 -22.28 -20.26 8.74
N PRO A 15 -22.09 -20.13 7.41
CA PRO A 15 -23.20 -19.87 6.51
C PRO A 15 -24.14 -21.08 6.38
N THR A 16 -25.43 -20.80 6.36
CA THR A 16 -26.46 -21.79 5.98
C THR A 16 -26.68 -21.74 4.46
N GLU A 17 -27.26 -22.79 3.91
CA GLU A 17 -27.68 -22.81 2.49
C GLU A 17 -28.62 -21.64 2.15
N GLU A 18 -29.51 -21.29 3.10
CA GLU A 18 -30.46 -20.20 2.94
C GLU A 18 -29.74 -18.83 2.84
N MET A 19 -28.71 -18.60 3.67
CA MET A 19 -27.88 -17.38 3.59
C MET A 19 -27.18 -17.27 2.24
N ILE A 20 -26.63 -18.36 1.73
CA ILE A 20 -25.96 -18.41 0.42
C ILE A 20 -26.97 -18.10 -0.69
N GLU A 21 -28.13 -18.77 -0.70
CA GLU A 21 -29.18 -18.53 -1.71
C GLU A 21 -29.74 -17.09 -1.67
N GLU A 22 -29.85 -16.51 -0.48
CA GLU A 22 -30.25 -15.11 -0.30
C GLU A 22 -29.23 -14.15 -0.87
N THR A 23 -27.95 -14.36 -0.56
CA THR A 23 -26.82 -13.56 -1.08
C THR A 23 -26.76 -13.64 -2.61
N GLU A 24 -26.82 -14.84 -3.20
CA GLU A 24 -26.83 -15.01 -4.65
C GLU A 24 -28.02 -14.32 -5.32
N ARG A 25 -29.19 -14.39 -4.71
CA ARG A 25 -30.42 -13.74 -5.22
C ARG A 25 -30.29 -12.21 -5.14
N GLU A 26 -29.72 -11.70 -4.08
CA GLU A 26 -29.51 -10.26 -3.89
C GLU A 26 -28.49 -9.71 -4.87
N LEU A 27 -27.37 -10.40 -5.05
CA LEU A 27 -26.31 -9.99 -5.98
C LEU A 27 -26.69 -10.24 -7.45
N GLY A 28 -27.52 -11.23 -7.74
CA GLY A 28 -27.89 -11.63 -9.09
C GLY A 28 -26.90 -12.59 -9.76
N TYR A 29 -25.91 -13.07 -9.02
CA TYR A 29 -24.83 -13.94 -9.49
C TYR A 29 -24.79 -15.24 -8.69
N LYS A 30 -24.40 -16.35 -9.34
CA LYS A 30 -24.08 -17.61 -8.69
C LYS A 30 -22.66 -17.55 -8.13
N LEU A 31 -22.48 -17.80 -6.83
CA LEU A 31 -21.15 -17.80 -6.22
C LEU A 31 -20.39 -19.08 -6.61
N PRO A 32 -19.06 -19.00 -6.85
CA PRO A 32 -18.22 -20.17 -7.14
C PRO A 32 -18.28 -21.21 -6.02
N GLU A 33 -18.26 -22.49 -6.38
CA GLU A 33 -18.25 -23.56 -5.39
C GLU A 33 -17.03 -23.48 -4.45
N SER A 34 -15.89 -23.06 -4.98
CA SER A 34 -14.67 -22.85 -4.21
C SER A 34 -14.81 -21.71 -3.18
N TYR A 35 -15.52 -20.62 -3.54
CA TYR A 35 -15.85 -19.54 -2.61
C TYR A 35 -16.79 -20.03 -1.50
N ILE A 36 -17.87 -20.69 -1.86
CA ILE A 36 -18.83 -21.25 -0.90
C ILE A 36 -18.14 -22.26 0.04
N TRP A 37 -17.26 -23.10 -0.51
CA TRP A 37 -16.48 -24.05 0.30
C TRP A 37 -15.63 -23.31 1.35
N LEU A 38 -14.91 -22.25 0.93
CA LEU A 38 -14.10 -21.46 1.86
C LEU A 38 -14.96 -20.80 2.94
N MET A 39 -16.09 -20.20 2.59
CA MET A 39 -17.00 -19.57 3.54
C MET A 39 -17.57 -20.56 4.56
N LYS A 40 -17.78 -21.82 4.16
CA LYS A 40 -18.20 -22.90 5.09
C LYS A 40 -17.10 -23.32 6.06
N GLN A 41 -15.82 -23.07 5.73
CA GLN A 41 -14.70 -23.28 6.66
C GLN A 41 -14.53 -22.05 7.58
N HIS A 42 -14.61 -20.85 6.99
CA HIS A 42 -14.45 -19.58 7.67
C HIS A 42 -15.19 -18.49 6.90
N ASN A 43 -16.24 -17.92 7.50
CA ASN A 43 -17.17 -17.03 6.81
C ASN A 43 -16.65 -15.57 6.80
N GLY A 44 -15.78 -15.26 5.87
CA GLY A 44 -15.05 -13.98 5.77
C GLY A 44 -13.84 -13.93 6.71
N GLY A 45 -13.03 -12.89 6.60
CA GLY A 45 -11.91 -12.68 7.52
C GLY A 45 -10.63 -12.18 6.84
N ILE A 46 -9.61 -11.95 7.66
CA ILE A 46 -8.31 -11.44 7.23
C ILE A 46 -7.33 -12.61 7.12
N PRO A 47 -6.90 -13.00 5.91
CA PRO A 47 -5.96 -14.10 5.74
C PRO A 47 -4.55 -13.72 6.18
N PHE A 48 -3.70 -14.72 6.41
CA PHE A 48 -2.27 -14.51 6.71
C PHE A 48 -1.49 -14.10 5.46
N ASN A 49 -1.85 -14.68 4.31
CA ASN A 49 -1.30 -14.32 3.01
C ASN A 49 -2.22 -13.30 2.36
N VAL A 50 -1.73 -12.10 2.13
CA VAL A 50 -2.54 -10.95 1.70
C VAL A 50 -2.13 -10.38 0.35
N CYS A 51 -1.03 -10.84 -0.25
CA CYS A 51 -0.54 -10.33 -1.53
C CYS A 51 -0.73 -11.35 -2.64
N PHE A 52 -1.20 -10.91 -3.81
CA PHE A 52 -1.29 -11.70 -5.01
C PHE A 52 -0.32 -11.16 -6.07
N PRO A 53 0.68 -11.96 -6.51
CA PRO A 53 1.61 -11.55 -7.58
C PRO A 53 0.87 -11.26 -8.87
N CYS A 54 1.19 -10.17 -9.55
CA CYS A 54 0.67 -9.86 -10.88
C CYS A 54 1.77 -9.27 -11.78
N ASP A 55 1.64 -9.48 -13.08
CA ASP A 55 2.64 -9.03 -14.07
C ASP A 55 2.41 -7.57 -14.53
N GLU A 56 1.24 -7.01 -14.22
CA GLU A 56 0.86 -5.64 -14.58
C GLU A 56 0.94 -4.75 -13.33
N PRO A 57 1.61 -3.57 -13.43
CA PRO A 57 1.62 -2.62 -12.34
C PRO A 57 0.21 -2.05 -12.08
N THR A 58 -0.07 -1.76 -10.83
CA THR A 58 -1.29 -1.10 -10.36
C THR A 58 -0.92 0.17 -9.59
N SER A 59 -1.90 0.95 -9.13
CA SER A 59 -1.64 2.08 -8.22
C SER A 59 -1.06 1.64 -6.87
N TRP A 60 -1.23 0.36 -6.52
CA TRP A 60 -0.70 -0.20 -5.29
C TRP A 60 0.79 -0.55 -5.37
N ALA A 61 1.19 -1.35 -6.38
CA ALA A 61 2.57 -1.79 -6.56
C ALA A 61 2.85 -2.20 -8.02
N ASP A 62 4.13 -2.36 -8.37
CA ASP A 62 4.58 -2.72 -9.71
C ASP A 62 4.39 -4.22 -10.04
N ASP A 63 4.28 -5.09 -9.03
CA ASP A 63 4.40 -6.55 -9.18
C ASP A 63 3.40 -7.37 -8.33
N HIS A 64 2.52 -6.73 -7.59
CA HIS A 64 1.48 -7.41 -6.79
C HIS A 64 0.30 -6.48 -6.45
N VAL A 65 -0.82 -7.10 -6.05
CA VAL A 65 -1.92 -6.44 -5.37
C VAL A 65 -2.03 -6.96 -3.94
N ALA A 66 -2.50 -6.12 -3.02
CA ALA A 66 -2.73 -6.51 -1.63
C ALA A 66 -4.22 -6.49 -1.29
N ILE A 67 -4.66 -7.41 -0.44
CA ILE A 67 -6.01 -7.42 0.13
C ILE A 67 -5.94 -7.18 1.63
N THR A 68 -6.94 -6.51 2.19
CA THR A 68 -7.13 -6.42 3.64
C THR A 68 -7.86 -7.68 4.12
N GLY A 69 -9.00 -7.99 3.52
CA GLY A 69 -9.79 -9.11 3.94
C GLY A 69 -10.68 -9.70 2.84
N ILE A 70 -11.15 -10.92 3.08
CA ILE A 70 -12.10 -11.63 2.22
C ILE A 70 -13.50 -11.45 2.80
N MET A 71 -14.41 -10.90 2.02
CA MET A 71 -15.79 -10.67 2.41
C MET A 71 -16.55 -12.00 2.56
N GLY A 72 -17.31 -12.15 3.67
CA GLY A 72 -18.18 -13.27 3.91
C GLY A 72 -19.60 -13.07 3.37
N VAL A 73 -20.49 -14.04 3.63
CA VAL A 73 -21.91 -13.98 3.25
C VAL A 73 -22.83 -13.50 4.38
N ASP A 74 -22.30 -13.22 5.57
CA ASP A 74 -23.08 -12.72 6.70
C ASP A 74 -23.28 -11.21 6.57
N LYS A 75 -24.47 -10.80 6.13
CA LYS A 75 -24.79 -9.38 5.86
C LYS A 75 -24.78 -8.46 7.08
N ASP A 76 -24.72 -9.03 8.29
CA ASP A 76 -24.58 -8.23 9.52
C ASP A 76 -23.14 -7.72 9.72
N LYS A 77 -22.18 -8.22 8.93
CA LYS A 77 -20.80 -7.73 8.89
C LYS A 77 -20.64 -6.57 7.91
N ILE A 78 -19.84 -5.57 8.32
CA ILE A 78 -19.61 -4.38 7.48
C ILE A 78 -18.94 -4.78 6.16
N TYR A 79 -17.86 -5.58 6.26
CA TYR A 79 -17.17 -6.14 5.11
C TYR A 79 -17.68 -7.54 4.79
N SER A 80 -18.87 -7.60 4.20
CA SER A 80 -19.44 -8.82 3.62
C SER A 80 -20.03 -8.50 2.25
N LEU A 81 -20.31 -9.54 1.44
CA LEU A 81 -20.77 -9.35 0.06
C LEU A 81 -22.02 -8.44 -0.05
N CYS A 82 -22.95 -8.56 0.90
CA CYS A 82 -24.18 -7.77 1.00
C CYS A 82 -24.21 -6.86 2.25
N GLY A 83 -23.06 -6.62 2.87
CA GLY A 83 -22.92 -5.73 4.02
C GLY A 83 -22.90 -4.26 3.66
N GLN A 84 -22.70 -3.42 4.67
CA GLN A 84 -22.70 -1.96 4.51
C GLN A 84 -21.65 -1.47 3.49
N LEU A 85 -20.45 -2.07 3.48
CA LEU A 85 -19.38 -1.78 2.51
C LEU A 85 -19.20 -2.93 1.50
N GLY A 86 -20.29 -3.63 1.20
CA GLY A 86 -20.31 -4.77 0.28
C GLY A 86 -20.38 -4.37 -1.19
N SER A 87 -20.49 -5.36 -2.06
CA SER A 87 -20.41 -5.23 -3.50
C SER A 87 -21.36 -4.19 -4.09
N ARG A 88 -22.63 -4.16 -3.65
CA ARG A 88 -23.60 -3.16 -4.14
C ARG A 88 -23.24 -1.73 -3.78
N PHE A 89 -22.79 -1.51 -2.53
CA PHE A 89 -22.34 -0.19 -2.09
C PHE A 89 -21.16 0.32 -2.94
N MET A 90 -20.20 -0.55 -3.23
CA MET A 90 -19.06 -0.19 -4.07
C MET A 90 -19.48 0.18 -5.50
N ILE A 91 -20.44 -0.54 -6.06
CA ILE A 91 -20.96 -0.26 -7.42
C ILE A 91 -21.83 1.02 -7.45
N GLU A 92 -22.80 1.13 -6.52
CA GLU A 92 -23.84 2.18 -6.57
C GLU A 92 -23.35 3.52 -6.04
N GLU A 93 -22.52 3.54 -4.97
CA GLU A 93 -22.09 4.75 -4.28
C GLU A 93 -20.66 5.17 -4.66
N TRP A 94 -19.76 4.20 -4.88
CA TRP A 94 -18.36 4.47 -5.23
C TRP A 94 -18.07 4.42 -6.72
N GLY A 95 -19.03 3.98 -7.54
CA GLY A 95 -18.96 4.03 -9.00
C GLY A 95 -18.13 2.90 -9.63
N TYR A 96 -17.83 1.85 -8.89
CA TYR A 96 -17.20 0.66 -9.47
C TYR A 96 -18.03 0.08 -10.61
N PRO A 97 -17.40 -0.50 -11.64
CA PRO A 97 -18.12 -1.09 -12.75
C PRO A 97 -18.96 -2.29 -12.30
N ASP A 98 -20.19 -2.39 -12.82
CA ASP A 98 -21.09 -3.53 -12.58
C ASP A 98 -20.66 -4.73 -13.46
N ILE A 99 -19.52 -5.34 -13.08
CA ILE A 99 -18.95 -6.49 -13.78
C ILE A 99 -19.15 -7.82 -13.05
N GLY A 100 -19.67 -7.74 -11.81
CA GLY A 100 -19.85 -8.91 -10.95
C GLY A 100 -19.89 -8.58 -9.47
N VAL A 101 -19.09 -9.25 -8.66
CA VAL A 101 -19.16 -9.21 -7.19
C VAL A 101 -17.82 -8.81 -6.59
N ALA A 102 -17.76 -7.71 -5.83
CA ALA A 102 -16.62 -7.38 -5.00
C ALA A 102 -16.50 -8.39 -3.85
N ILE A 103 -15.33 -9.02 -3.73
CA ILE A 103 -15.08 -10.13 -2.77
C ILE A 103 -13.98 -9.83 -1.75
N CYS A 104 -13.09 -8.89 -2.02
CA CYS A 104 -12.09 -8.43 -1.08
C CYS A 104 -11.97 -6.92 -1.16
N ASP A 105 -11.79 -6.28 -0.01
CA ASP A 105 -11.28 -4.93 0.07
C ASP A 105 -9.75 -4.94 0.10
N CYS A 106 -9.16 -3.81 -0.27
CA CYS A 106 -7.74 -3.61 -0.32
C CYS A 106 -7.31 -2.56 0.73
N PRO A 107 -6.03 -2.49 1.12
CA PRO A 107 -5.58 -1.56 2.16
C PRO A 107 -5.63 -0.07 1.75
N SER A 108 -6.06 0.23 0.53
CA SER A 108 -6.31 1.57 -0.01
C SER A 108 -7.58 2.26 0.50
N VAL A 109 -8.30 1.66 1.45
CA VAL A 109 -9.54 2.22 2.04
C VAL A 109 -10.66 2.39 0.98
N GLY A 110 -10.79 1.44 0.05
CA GLY A 110 -11.84 1.39 -0.97
C GLY A 110 -11.45 1.99 -2.32
N HIS A 111 -10.22 2.48 -2.50
CA HIS A 111 -9.73 2.98 -3.80
C HIS A 111 -9.38 1.87 -4.80
N ASP A 112 -9.23 0.64 -4.33
CA ASP A 112 -9.14 -0.55 -5.15
C ASP A 112 -9.84 -1.74 -4.49
N MET A 113 -10.33 -2.68 -5.29
CA MET A 113 -11.13 -3.82 -4.85
C MET A 113 -10.84 -5.05 -5.71
N ILE A 114 -11.02 -6.25 -5.14
CA ILE A 114 -10.98 -7.51 -5.90
C ILE A 114 -12.40 -7.94 -6.23
N PHE A 115 -12.63 -8.26 -7.51
CA PHE A 115 -13.92 -8.67 -8.04
C PHE A 115 -13.90 -10.09 -8.61
N LEU A 116 -15.03 -10.79 -8.48
CA LEU A 116 -15.41 -11.88 -9.37
C LEU A 116 -16.01 -11.27 -10.63
N ASP A 117 -15.35 -11.43 -11.76
CA ASP A 117 -15.75 -10.86 -13.06
C ASP A 117 -16.59 -11.85 -13.86
N TYR A 118 -17.86 -11.54 -14.03
CA TYR A 118 -18.84 -12.40 -14.73
C TYR A 118 -19.07 -11.99 -16.18
N ARG A 119 -18.36 -10.99 -16.71
CA ARG A 119 -18.59 -10.49 -18.08
C ARG A 119 -18.47 -11.55 -19.17
N GLU A 120 -17.53 -12.47 -19.04
CA GLU A 120 -17.29 -13.50 -20.05
C GLU A 120 -18.15 -14.76 -19.83
N CYS A 121 -18.39 -15.17 -18.58
CA CYS A 121 -19.07 -16.43 -18.25
C CYS A 121 -20.57 -16.29 -18.01
N GLY A 122 -21.04 -15.04 -17.83
CA GLY A 122 -22.42 -14.76 -17.43
C GLY A 122 -22.71 -15.10 -15.96
N PRO A 123 -23.88 -14.70 -15.43
CA PRO A 123 -24.17 -14.70 -14.00
C PRO A 123 -24.25 -16.08 -13.35
N GLN A 124 -24.18 -17.15 -14.11
CA GLN A 124 -24.25 -18.55 -13.65
C GLN A 124 -22.96 -19.33 -13.94
N GLY A 125 -21.97 -18.71 -14.60
CA GLY A 125 -20.71 -19.34 -14.95
C GLY A 125 -19.64 -19.19 -13.86
N GLU A 126 -18.46 -19.76 -14.12
CA GLU A 126 -17.28 -19.60 -13.26
C GLU A 126 -16.58 -18.28 -13.61
N PRO A 127 -16.52 -17.29 -12.69
CA PRO A 127 -15.95 -15.99 -12.97
C PRO A 127 -14.43 -16.00 -12.83
N LYS A 128 -13.77 -15.09 -13.56
CA LYS A 128 -12.38 -14.72 -13.32
C LYS A 128 -12.27 -13.85 -12.07
N VAL A 129 -11.06 -13.77 -11.52
CA VAL A 129 -10.74 -12.82 -10.45
C VAL A 129 -9.93 -11.68 -11.03
N VAL A 130 -10.35 -10.46 -10.73
CA VAL A 130 -9.74 -9.24 -11.22
C VAL A 130 -9.56 -8.22 -10.10
N HIS A 131 -8.55 -7.40 -10.20
CA HIS A 131 -8.39 -6.18 -9.43
C HIS A 131 -9.01 -5.01 -10.20
N VAL A 132 -9.69 -4.10 -9.52
CA VAL A 132 -10.29 -2.90 -10.11
C VAL A 132 -9.77 -1.68 -9.34
N ASP A 133 -9.12 -0.79 -10.05
CA ASP A 133 -8.40 0.36 -9.52
C ASP A 133 -9.14 1.68 -9.79
N GLN A 134 -9.71 2.28 -8.74
CA GLN A 134 -10.43 3.55 -8.85
C GLN A 134 -9.48 4.70 -9.20
N GLU A 135 -8.25 4.68 -8.68
CA GLU A 135 -7.25 5.73 -8.92
C GLU A 135 -6.78 5.76 -10.39
N ASP A 136 -6.93 4.63 -11.11
CA ASP A 136 -6.64 4.52 -12.54
C ASP A 136 -7.94 4.36 -13.38
N ASP A 137 -8.92 5.20 -13.13
CA ASP A 137 -10.20 5.26 -13.87
C ASP A 137 -10.92 3.90 -13.97
N TYR A 138 -10.90 3.13 -12.86
CA TYR A 138 -11.44 1.78 -12.74
C TYR A 138 -10.80 0.76 -13.70
N TYR A 139 -9.50 0.91 -13.94
CA TYR A 139 -8.75 -0.07 -14.72
C TYR A 139 -8.88 -1.47 -14.11
N VAL A 140 -9.01 -2.47 -14.98
CA VAL A 140 -9.26 -3.85 -14.58
C VAL A 140 -8.04 -4.70 -14.90
N THR A 141 -7.32 -5.13 -13.88
CA THR A 141 -6.16 -6.03 -13.98
C THR A 141 -6.59 -7.47 -13.72
N PHE A 142 -6.26 -8.37 -14.63
CA PHE A 142 -6.51 -9.81 -14.47
C PHE A 142 -5.59 -10.41 -13.40
N LEU A 143 -6.16 -11.23 -12.50
CA LEU A 143 -5.39 -11.93 -11.46
C LEU A 143 -5.41 -13.45 -11.64
N ALA A 144 -6.59 -14.06 -11.71
CA ALA A 144 -6.70 -15.52 -11.78
C ALA A 144 -7.93 -15.97 -12.60
N ASP A 145 -7.86 -17.18 -13.17
CA ASP A 145 -8.95 -17.75 -13.96
C ASP A 145 -10.17 -18.15 -13.12
N ASN A 146 -10.00 -18.34 -11.81
CA ASN A 146 -11.08 -18.65 -10.86
C ASN A 146 -10.69 -18.32 -9.42
N PHE A 147 -11.66 -18.36 -8.51
CA PHE A 147 -11.44 -18.03 -7.10
C PHE A 147 -10.46 -18.98 -6.39
N GLU A 148 -10.46 -20.29 -6.72
CA GLU A 148 -9.53 -21.24 -6.09
C GLU A 148 -8.09 -20.89 -6.43
N GLU A 149 -7.78 -20.56 -7.70
CA GLU A 149 -6.45 -20.15 -8.13
C GLU A 149 -6.02 -18.84 -7.46
N PHE A 150 -6.93 -17.88 -7.34
CA PHE A 150 -6.65 -16.64 -6.60
C PHE A 150 -6.25 -16.91 -5.16
N ILE A 151 -7.06 -17.68 -4.41
CA ILE A 151 -6.76 -17.98 -3.00
C ILE A 151 -5.44 -18.77 -2.85
N ARG A 152 -5.17 -19.72 -3.74
CA ARG A 152 -3.91 -20.48 -3.72
C ARG A 152 -2.69 -19.66 -4.13
N GLY A 153 -2.89 -18.62 -4.90
CA GLY A 153 -1.85 -17.70 -5.34
C GLY A 153 -1.48 -16.63 -4.32
N LEU A 154 -2.28 -16.46 -3.26
CA LEU A 154 -1.94 -15.49 -2.20
C LEU A 154 -0.68 -15.91 -1.46
N VAL A 155 0.24 -14.95 -1.31
CA VAL A 155 1.51 -15.07 -0.59
C VAL A 155 1.60 -14.06 0.55
N ASN A 156 2.52 -14.30 1.47
CA ASN A 156 2.78 -13.34 2.55
C ASN A 156 3.41 -12.05 2.02
N GLU A 157 3.09 -10.91 2.61
CA GLU A 157 3.64 -9.60 2.25
C GLU A 157 5.16 -9.52 2.35
N GLU A 158 5.78 -10.32 3.22
CA GLU A 158 7.25 -10.40 3.35
C GLU A 158 7.95 -10.79 2.04
N VAL A 159 7.23 -11.42 1.09
CA VAL A 159 7.78 -11.76 -0.24
C VAL A 159 8.12 -10.51 -1.04
N PHE A 160 7.41 -9.40 -0.78
CA PHE A 160 7.55 -8.13 -1.47
C PHE A 160 8.24 -7.06 -0.59
N ASP A 161 8.71 -7.44 0.60
CA ASP A 161 9.44 -6.52 1.48
C ASP A 161 10.82 -6.21 0.93
N THR A 162 11.00 -4.98 0.44
CA THR A 162 12.27 -4.45 -0.09
C THR A 162 12.99 -3.56 0.93
N SER A 163 12.50 -3.46 2.17
CA SER A 163 12.97 -2.49 3.16
C SER A 163 14.48 -2.56 3.43
N GLU A 164 15.07 -3.76 3.52
CA GLU A 164 16.53 -3.93 3.69
C GLU A 164 17.33 -3.46 2.47
N GLU A 165 16.81 -3.69 1.25
CA GLU A 165 17.45 -3.24 0.01
C GLU A 165 17.32 -1.73 -0.15
N ASP A 166 16.17 -1.17 0.15
CA ASP A 166 15.90 0.27 0.11
C ASP A 166 16.79 1.02 1.13
N GLU A 167 16.88 0.55 2.37
CA GLU A 167 17.82 1.10 3.36
C GLU A 167 19.27 1.04 2.87
N ARG A 168 19.69 -0.08 2.30
CA ARG A 168 21.03 -0.24 1.74
C ARG A 168 21.30 0.76 0.60
N MET A 169 20.34 0.93 -0.30
CA MET A 169 20.46 1.91 -1.39
C MET A 169 20.50 3.34 -0.88
N GLU A 170 19.68 3.69 0.10
CA GLU A 170 19.69 5.01 0.73
C GLU A 170 21.01 5.29 1.47
N LEU A 171 21.56 4.30 2.19
CA LEU A 171 22.88 4.39 2.81
C LEU A 171 23.97 4.63 1.77
N GLU A 172 23.92 3.96 0.62
CA GLU A 172 24.87 4.17 -0.46
C GLU A 172 24.73 5.58 -1.06
N LYS A 173 23.53 6.09 -1.25
CA LYS A 173 23.27 7.46 -1.71
C LYS A 173 23.85 8.50 -0.75
N VAL A 174 23.54 8.45 0.54
CA VAL A 174 24.05 9.44 1.51
C VAL A 174 25.56 9.39 1.69
N ARG A 175 26.21 8.25 1.44
CA ARG A 175 27.65 8.07 1.48
C ARG A 175 28.34 8.64 0.24
N ASN A 176 27.81 8.41 -0.94
CA ASN A 176 28.52 8.55 -2.21
C ASN A 176 27.93 9.58 -3.17
N ALA A 177 26.66 9.98 -3.03
CA ALA A 177 26.04 10.95 -3.91
C ALA A 177 26.76 12.33 -3.82
N ALA A 178 26.85 12.99 -4.95
CA ALA A 178 27.37 14.36 -4.98
C ALA A 178 26.46 15.30 -4.18
N PHE A 179 27.06 16.16 -3.38
CA PHE A 179 26.34 17.26 -2.76
C PHE A 179 25.77 18.23 -3.81
N SER A 180 24.73 18.96 -3.45
CA SER A 180 24.25 20.07 -4.28
C SER A 180 25.39 21.06 -4.59
N PRO A 181 25.31 21.80 -5.70
CA PRO A 181 26.33 22.80 -6.03
C PRO A 181 26.60 23.78 -4.89
N LEU A 182 25.55 24.25 -4.21
CA LEU A 182 25.68 25.15 -3.06
C LEU A 182 26.46 24.49 -1.91
N LEU A 183 26.08 23.30 -1.49
CA LEU A 183 26.70 22.60 -0.36
C LEU A 183 28.16 22.22 -0.67
N SER A 184 28.45 21.82 -1.90
CA SER A 184 29.81 21.52 -2.36
C SER A 184 30.69 22.79 -2.32
N ASP A 185 30.16 23.92 -2.77
CA ASP A 185 30.87 25.23 -2.74
C ASP A 185 31.12 25.70 -1.31
N LEU A 186 30.13 25.56 -0.42
CA LEU A 186 30.27 25.88 0.99
C LEU A 186 31.33 25.01 1.69
N CYS A 187 31.34 23.72 1.48
CA CYS A 187 32.34 22.81 2.03
C CYS A 187 33.75 23.16 1.51
N ALA A 188 33.88 23.51 0.22
CA ALA A 188 35.16 23.86 -0.39
C ALA A 188 35.71 25.22 0.08
N LYS A 189 34.86 26.19 0.40
CA LYS A 189 35.24 27.57 0.82
C LYS A 189 35.38 27.72 2.34
N CYS A 190 34.85 26.79 3.11
CA CYS A 190 34.94 26.86 4.57
C CYS A 190 36.38 26.63 5.02
N ASP A 191 37.05 27.67 5.49
CA ASP A 191 38.41 27.61 6.02
C ASP A 191 38.40 27.19 7.51
N HIS A 192 37.87 25.99 7.78
CA HIS A 192 37.77 25.46 9.14
C HIS A 192 38.41 24.08 9.24
N PRO A 193 39.11 23.75 10.35
CA PRO A 193 39.82 22.47 10.49
C PRO A 193 38.91 21.25 10.65
N VAL A 194 37.58 21.44 10.68
CA VAL A 194 36.59 20.37 10.79
C VAL A 194 36.20 19.89 9.40
N ASP A 195 36.23 18.57 9.19
CA ASP A 195 35.72 17.93 7.98
C ASP A 195 34.19 17.93 7.99
N THR A 196 33.63 19.05 7.54
CA THR A 196 32.17 19.27 7.53
C THR A 196 31.43 18.34 6.58
N GLU A 197 32.02 17.98 5.44
CA GLU A 197 31.44 16.99 4.53
C GLU A 197 31.28 15.65 5.23
N ARG A 198 32.30 15.18 5.93
CA ARG A 198 32.24 13.92 6.69
C ARG A 198 31.16 13.95 7.77
N TRP A 199 31.00 15.08 8.48
CA TRP A 199 29.96 15.18 9.50
C TRP A 199 28.54 15.18 8.92
N ILE A 200 28.33 15.88 7.81
CA ILE A 200 27.04 15.88 7.09
C ILE A 200 26.69 14.47 6.66
N ARG A 201 27.63 13.75 6.03
CA ARG A 201 27.40 12.35 5.60
C ARG A 201 27.12 11.43 6.79
N LYS A 202 27.89 11.55 7.87
CA LYS A 202 27.69 10.74 9.07
C LYS A 202 26.29 10.94 9.69
N ILE A 203 25.84 12.18 9.82
CA ILE A 203 24.51 12.48 10.36
C ILE A 203 23.42 11.95 9.40
N SER A 204 23.63 12.10 8.09
CA SER A 204 22.72 11.54 7.08
C SER A 204 22.64 10.01 7.14
N GLU A 205 23.76 9.32 7.36
CA GLU A 205 23.77 7.87 7.60
C GLU A 205 23.00 7.49 8.88
N GLU A 206 23.18 8.25 9.96
CA GLU A 206 22.45 8.03 11.21
C GLU A 206 20.93 8.23 11.04
N ILE A 207 20.51 9.18 10.18
CA ILE A 207 19.10 9.40 9.81
C ILE A 207 18.54 8.18 9.06
N VAL A 208 19.26 7.68 8.06
CA VAL A 208 18.83 6.49 7.29
C VAL A 208 18.76 5.25 8.19
N THR A 209 19.79 4.99 8.99
CA THR A 209 19.82 3.83 9.91
C THR A 209 18.67 3.85 10.92
N ASP A 210 18.22 5.03 11.33
CA ASP A 210 17.13 5.20 12.30
C ASP A 210 15.73 5.07 11.69
N LYS A 211 15.59 5.41 10.40
CA LYS A 211 14.29 5.53 9.72
C LYS A 211 14.10 4.58 8.53
N GLY A 212 15.17 3.94 8.07
CA GLY A 212 15.17 3.15 6.83
C GLY A 212 15.35 3.97 5.54
N PHE A 213 15.21 5.30 5.59
CA PHE A 213 15.33 6.21 4.44
C PHE A 213 15.83 7.59 4.86
N PHE A 214 16.35 8.37 3.89
CA PHE A 214 16.76 9.74 4.15
C PHE A 214 15.59 10.73 4.04
N ALA A 215 15.22 11.32 5.18
CA ALA A 215 14.27 12.43 5.21
C ALA A 215 14.55 13.36 6.38
N LEU A 216 14.37 14.65 6.17
CA LEU A 216 14.46 15.69 7.20
C LEU A 216 13.09 15.82 7.89
N HIS A 217 13.04 15.44 9.15
CA HIS A 217 11.87 15.57 10.01
C HIS A 217 12.17 16.51 11.19
N ALA A 218 11.18 16.80 12.03
CA ALA A 218 11.35 17.61 13.23
C ALA A 218 11.97 16.74 14.37
N ASP A 219 13.22 16.31 14.19
CA ASP A 219 14.00 15.51 15.13
C ASP A 219 15.42 16.07 15.33
N GLU A 220 16.09 15.59 16.39
CA GLU A 220 17.42 16.10 16.76
C GLU A 220 18.46 16.05 15.64
N ARG A 221 18.50 14.96 14.86
CA ARG A 221 19.49 14.80 13.78
C ARG A 221 19.21 15.72 12.61
N SER A 222 17.96 15.89 12.25
CA SER A 222 17.53 16.82 11.19
C SER A 222 17.83 18.27 11.57
N TYR A 223 17.58 18.67 12.82
CA TYR A 223 17.96 19.99 13.32
C TYR A 223 19.47 20.18 13.35
N LEU A 224 20.24 19.18 13.80
CA LEU A 224 21.70 19.26 13.80
C LEU A 224 22.25 19.39 12.38
N LEU A 225 21.70 18.68 11.41
CA LEU A 225 22.09 18.79 10.01
C LEU A 225 21.79 20.18 9.45
N TYR A 226 20.62 20.73 9.76
CA TYR A 226 20.25 22.10 9.41
C TYR A 226 21.22 23.12 10.03
N ASP A 227 21.50 23.01 11.33
CA ASP A 227 22.42 23.90 12.04
C ASP A 227 23.84 23.88 11.43
N ILE A 228 24.34 22.71 11.06
CA ILE A 228 25.64 22.57 10.39
C ILE A 228 25.62 23.28 9.02
N GLN A 229 24.59 23.11 8.24
CA GLN A 229 24.46 23.72 6.92
C GLN A 229 24.33 25.25 7.04
N LEU A 230 23.53 25.75 7.97
CA LEU A 230 23.39 27.17 8.25
C LEU A 230 24.72 27.78 8.74
N TRP A 231 25.40 27.06 9.66
CA TRP A 231 26.72 27.49 10.13
C TRP A 231 27.75 27.58 8.98
N LEU A 232 27.78 26.58 8.09
CA LEU A 232 28.62 26.62 6.89
C LEU A 232 28.33 27.84 6.03
N TYR A 233 27.06 28.12 5.76
CA TYR A 233 26.65 29.24 4.93
C TYR A 233 27.06 30.56 5.54
N THR A 234 26.80 30.81 6.81
CA THR A 234 27.17 32.06 7.52
C THR A 234 28.67 32.18 7.74
N ASN A 235 29.43 31.08 7.78
CA ASN A 235 30.87 31.08 7.88
C ASN A 235 31.53 31.52 6.56
N VAL A 236 31.01 31.01 5.44
CA VAL A 236 31.50 31.40 4.09
C VAL A 236 31.02 32.82 3.70
N TYR A 237 29.82 33.20 4.16
CA TYR A 237 29.20 34.50 3.89
C TYR A 237 28.82 35.21 5.21
N PRO A 238 29.79 35.82 5.92
CA PRO A 238 29.59 36.28 7.32
C PRO A 238 28.58 37.42 7.48
N ASP A 239 28.23 38.13 6.42
CA ASP A 239 27.25 39.23 6.46
C ASP A 239 25.84 38.80 6.07
N THR A 240 25.54 37.47 6.10
CA THR A 240 24.27 36.89 5.71
C THR A 240 23.45 36.43 6.90
N THR A 241 22.13 36.26 6.67
CA THR A 241 21.16 35.81 7.65
C THR A 241 20.66 34.38 7.33
N GLU A 242 19.91 33.82 8.25
CA GLU A 242 19.17 32.58 8.01
C GLU A 242 18.20 32.70 6.82
N GLU A 243 17.56 33.85 6.65
CA GLU A 243 16.64 34.10 5.53
C GLU A 243 17.38 34.04 4.18
N ASP A 244 18.62 34.56 4.12
CA ASP A 244 19.50 34.47 2.95
C ASP A 244 19.86 33.02 2.63
N TYR A 245 20.15 32.19 3.66
CA TYR A 245 20.44 30.78 3.50
C TYR A 245 19.21 30.03 2.93
N LEU A 246 18.03 30.22 3.53
CA LEU A 246 16.79 29.58 3.07
C LEU A 246 16.43 29.97 1.64
N SER A 247 16.71 31.25 1.26
CA SER A 247 16.53 31.74 -0.11
C SER A 247 17.50 31.11 -1.11
N ALA A 248 18.75 30.89 -0.70
CA ALA A 248 19.77 30.23 -1.51
C ALA A 248 19.51 28.72 -1.68
N TYR A 249 19.01 28.08 -0.65
CA TYR A 249 18.67 26.63 -0.66
C TYR A 249 17.50 26.31 -1.60
N LYS A 250 16.56 27.22 -1.81
CA LYS A 250 15.40 27.04 -2.68
C LYS A 250 15.70 27.21 -4.18
N LYS A 251 16.91 27.60 -4.56
CA LYS A 251 17.34 27.78 -5.95
C LYS A 251 18.08 26.56 -6.48
#